data_71483ada03bc5dc9cf01725af6bb1c8c
#
_entry.id   71483ada03bc5dc9cf01725af6bb1c8c
#
_cell.length_a   1.000
_cell.length_b   1.000
_cell.length_c   1.000
_cell.angle_alpha   90.00
_cell.angle_beta   90.00
_cell.angle_gamma   90.00
#
_symmetry.space_group_name_H-M   'P 1'
#
loop_
_entity.id
_entity.type
_entity.pdbx_description
1 polymer ?
#
loop_
_entity_poly.entity_id
_entity_poly.type
_entity_poly.pdbx_seq_one_letter_code
_entity_poly.pdbx_strand_id
1 'polypeptide(L)'
;SIFFDLEEITNAQLNGSGQVTAGVYGPTSDDPSTFITTIEKKTGTTTQAASTLLDSTFSAVTTAHQGKGIAYVVTKWSLTPSSQSVWDARTPRDIKALVKGRIIYDPRLDTSAGANPTNSSYLAFSDNPALCVADYLTNTEFGLGVAHSKIDYAAVVTAANACDVLVAIPTSSTQKRFTCNGVLFATDSHRVNINKLLSSMNGKLHYSNGVYTIRAGIFEAASETLNEDDLAGAISIKTSVE
;
A
#
# COMPACT_ATOMS: atom_id res chain seq x y z
N SER A 1 -5.87 -8.66 6.96
CA SER A 1 -6.00 -10.13 7.03
C SER A 1 -4.64 -10.77 7.19
N ILE A 2 -4.58 -11.90 7.88
CA ILE A 2 -3.41 -12.77 7.99
C ILE A 2 -3.79 -14.10 7.36
N PHE A 3 -2.85 -14.71 6.68
CA PHE A 3 -3.01 -16.02 6.07
C PHE A 3 -1.99 -16.98 6.67
N PHE A 4 -2.45 -18.17 7.02
CA PHE A 4 -1.59 -19.31 7.28
C PHE A 4 -1.75 -20.27 6.10
N ASP A 5 -0.67 -20.49 5.38
CA ASP A 5 -0.68 -21.12 4.06
C ASP A 5 -1.66 -20.38 3.11
N LEU A 6 -2.78 -20.97 2.75
CA LEU A 6 -3.83 -20.39 1.90
C LEU A 6 -5.10 -20.02 2.69
N GLU A 7 -5.15 -20.30 3.99
CA GLU A 7 -6.31 -20.06 4.83
C GLU A 7 -6.28 -18.65 5.41
N GLU A 8 -7.29 -17.85 5.08
CA GLU A 8 -7.44 -16.50 5.63
C GLU A 8 -7.99 -16.52 7.05
N ILE A 9 -7.30 -15.83 7.97
CA ILE A 9 -7.78 -15.57 9.31
C ILE A 9 -8.27 -14.11 9.37
N THR A 10 -9.57 -13.97 9.38
CA THR A 10 -10.25 -12.67 9.45
C THR A 10 -10.30 -12.14 10.88
N ASN A 11 -10.55 -10.84 11.04
CA ASN A 11 -10.74 -10.25 12.36
C ASN A 11 -11.98 -10.79 13.07
N ALA A 12 -13.00 -11.26 12.34
CA ALA A 12 -14.20 -11.86 12.91
C ALA A 12 -13.93 -13.22 13.58
N GLN A 13 -12.85 -13.89 13.21
CA GLN A 13 -12.41 -15.16 13.80
C GLN A 13 -11.49 -14.96 15.02
N LEU A 14 -11.20 -13.73 15.39
CA LEU A 14 -10.37 -13.42 16.56
C LEU A 14 -11.23 -12.88 17.70
N ASN A 15 -11.03 -13.42 18.91
CA ASN A 15 -11.59 -12.82 20.11
C ASN A 15 -10.74 -11.63 20.61
N GLY A 16 -11.18 -10.98 21.69
CA GLY A 16 -10.49 -9.82 22.26
C GLY A 16 -9.06 -10.10 22.74
N SER A 17 -8.68 -11.35 22.94
CA SER A 17 -7.33 -11.79 23.30
C SER A 17 -6.48 -12.22 22.09
N GLY A 18 -7.00 -12.07 20.87
CA GLY A 18 -6.32 -12.49 19.64
C GLY A 18 -6.33 -13.99 19.38
N GLN A 19 -7.12 -14.76 20.11
CA GLN A 19 -7.26 -16.20 19.91
C GLN A 19 -8.18 -16.48 18.73
N VAL A 20 -7.80 -17.42 17.87
CA VAL A 20 -8.60 -17.85 16.74
C VAL A 20 -9.74 -18.74 17.25
N THR A 21 -10.97 -18.34 17.00
CA THR A 21 -12.19 -18.95 17.56
C THR A 21 -12.90 -19.90 16.60
N ALA A 22 -12.53 -19.91 15.33
CA ALA A 22 -13.19 -20.72 14.30
C ALA A 22 -12.25 -21.04 13.13
N GLY A 23 -12.64 -21.99 12.30
CA GLY A 23 -11.86 -22.44 11.15
C GLY A 23 -10.79 -23.47 11.53
N VAL A 24 -9.94 -23.81 10.57
CA VAL A 24 -8.91 -24.87 10.72
C VAL A 24 -7.95 -24.61 11.89
N TYR A 25 -7.67 -23.33 12.16
CA TYR A 25 -6.71 -22.90 13.19
C TYR A 25 -7.39 -22.47 14.50
N GLY A 26 -8.71 -22.68 14.62
CA GLY A 26 -9.47 -22.51 15.85
C GLY A 26 -9.43 -23.75 16.75
N PRO A 27 -10.25 -23.77 17.82
CA PRO A 27 -10.39 -24.95 18.67
C PRO A 27 -10.80 -26.20 17.87
N THR A 28 -10.28 -27.35 18.24
CA THR A 28 -10.64 -28.60 17.58
C THR A 28 -11.98 -29.15 18.09
N SER A 29 -12.61 -30.03 17.32
CA SER A 29 -13.85 -30.69 17.73
C SER A 29 -13.71 -31.51 19.03
N ASP A 30 -12.53 -32.06 19.23
CA ASP A 30 -12.22 -32.92 20.39
C ASP A 30 -11.88 -32.11 21.64
N ASP A 31 -11.49 -30.84 21.46
CA ASP A 31 -11.20 -29.91 22.55
C ASP A 31 -11.61 -28.46 22.18
N PRO A 32 -12.93 -28.19 22.27
CA PRO A 32 -13.48 -26.87 21.89
C PRO A 32 -13.11 -25.75 22.88
N SER A 33 -12.52 -26.10 24.04
CA SER A 33 -12.13 -25.11 25.05
C SER A 33 -10.71 -24.61 24.91
N THR A 34 -9.87 -25.31 24.15
CA THR A 34 -8.46 -24.97 23.98
C THR A 34 -8.22 -24.27 22.65
N PHE A 35 -7.83 -22.98 22.72
CA PHE A 35 -7.41 -22.22 21.55
C PHE A 35 -5.99 -22.64 21.14
N ILE A 36 -5.87 -23.17 19.92
CA ILE A 36 -4.61 -23.67 19.39
C ILE A 36 -3.76 -22.59 18.73
N THR A 37 -4.37 -21.46 18.38
CA THR A 37 -3.68 -20.33 17.73
C THR A 37 -4.05 -19.01 18.39
N THR A 38 -3.03 -18.20 18.68
CA THR A 38 -3.20 -16.81 19.13
C THR A 38 -2.38 -15.89 18.23
N ILE A 39 -2.96 -14.79 17.82
CA ILE A 39 -2.35 -13.82 16.90
C ILE A 39 -2.42 -12.43 17.53
N GLU A 40 -1.28 -11.78 17.67
CA GLU A 40 -1.19 -10.39 18.09
C GLU A 40 -0.61 -9.55 16.94
N LYS A 41 -1.32 -8.49 16.54
CA LYS A 41 -0.93 -7.57 15.47
C LYS A 41 -0.45 -6.26 16.06
N LYS A 42 0.72 -5.82 15.66
CA LYS A 42 1.29 -4.52 16.00
C LYS A 42 1.47 -3.71 14.70
N THR A 43 0.91 -2.52 14.67
CA THR A 43 0.80 -1.71 13.43
C THR A 43 1.90 -0.66 13.29
N GLY A 44 2.84 -0.59 14.23
CA GLY A 44 3.97 0.33 14.13
C GLY A 44 3.66 1.78 14.52
N THR A 45 2.61 2.02 15.31
CA THR A 45 2.32 3.39 15.76
C THR A 45 3.37 3.92 16.73
N THR A 46 3.51 5.24 16.82
CA THR A 46 4.43 5.90 17.75
C THR A 46 4.06 5.69 19.23
N THR A 47 2.79 5.35 19.48
CA THR A 47 2.24 5.06 20.82
C THR A 47 2.06 3.56 21.08
N GLN A 48 2.61 2.70 20.20
CA GLN A 48 2.46 1.25 20.30
C GLN A 48 2.98 0.72 21.63
N ALA A 49 2.16 -0.09 22.30
CA ALA A 49 2.57 -0.86 23.46
C ALA A 49 3.35 -2.12 23.08
N ALA A 50 4.15 -2.65 23.98
CA ALA A 50 4.83 -3.93 23.81
C ALA A 50 3.83 -5.06 23.53
N SER A 51 4.31 -6.14 22.93
CA SER A 51 3.51 -7.34 22.72
C SER A 51 3.27 -8.04 24.06
N THR A 52 1.99 -8.19 24.41
CA THR A 52 1.60 -8.93 25.63
C THR A 52 1.89 -10.41 25.51
N LEU A 53 1.82 -10.94 24.29
CA LEU A 53 2.09 -12.33 24.00
C LEU A 53 3.58 -12.68 24.16
N LEU A 54 4.47 -11.78 23.70
CA LEU A 54 5.91 -11.94 23.89
C LEU A 54 6.32 -11.74 25.35
N ASP A 55 5.82 -10.69 26.01
CA ASP A 55 6.11 -10.36 27.42
C ASP A 55 5.70 -11.50 28.34
N SER A 56 4.52 -12.09 28.12
CA SER A 56 4.05 -13.24 28.91
C SER A 56 4.80 -14.56 28.63
N THR A 57 5.47 -14.66 27.49
CA THR A 57 6.12 -15.91 27.06
C THR A 57 7.63 -15.91 27.33
N PHE A 58 8.27 -14.76 27.19
CA PHE A 58 9.72 -14.63 27.28
C PHE A 58 10.12 -13.61 28.33
N SER A 59 10.79 -14.03 29.38
CA SER A 59 11.25 -13.16 30.48
C SER A 59 12.24 -12.06 30.05
N ALA A 60 12.90 -12.26 28.90
CA ALA A 60 13.79 -11.23 28.31
C ALA A 60 13.04 -10.12 27.59
N VAL A 61 11.75 -10.30 27.26
CA VAL A 61 10.91 -9.29 26.66
C VAL A 61 10.08 -8.64 27.75
N THR A 62 10.12 -7.31 27.80
CA THR A 62 9.39 -6.53 28.80
C THR A 62 8.54 -5.46 28.14
N THR A 63 7.73 -4.77 28.91
CA THR A 63 6.91 -3.63 28.44
C THR A 63 7.74 -2.49 27.83
N ALA A 64 9.06 -2.49 27.99
CA ALA A 64 9.96 -1.54 27.34
C ALA A 64 10.20 -1.87 25.84
N HIS A 65 9.98 -3.11 25.42
CA HIS A 65 10.20 -3.57 24.04
C HIS A 65 8.98 -3.28 23.15
N GLN A 66 8.70 -2.00 22.96
CA GLN A 66 7.45 -1.55 22.32
C GLN A 66 7.43 -1.71 20.79
N GLY A 67 8.59 -1.76 20.14
CA GLY A 67 8.67 -1.85 18.66
C GLY A 67 7.98 -0.67 17.95
N LYS A 68 8.06 0.55 18.52
CA LYS A 68 7.49 1.76 17.92
C LYS A 68 8.06 1.98 16.52
N GLY A 69 7.20 2.34 15.58
CA GLY A 69 7.58 2.52 14.17
C GLY A 69 7.70 1.19 13.38
N ILE A 70 7.60 0.03 14.03
CA ILE A 70 7.74 -1.27 13.38
C ILE A 70 6.42 -2.02 13.44
N ALA A 71 5.85 -2.33 12.27
CA ALA A 71 4.71 -3.23 12.18
C ALA A 71 5.17 -4.69 12.21
N TYR A 72 4.58 -5.50 13.09
CA TYR A 72 4.91 -6.91 13.21
C TYR A 72 3.71 -7.75 13.67
N VAL A 73 3.81 -9.04 13.47
CA VAL A 73 2.81 -10.02 13.92
C VAL A 73 3.51 -11.02 14.84
N VAL A 74 2.88 -11.32 15.96
CA VAL A 74 3.29 -12.40 16.86
C VAL A 74 2.24 -13.49 16.77
N THR A 75 2.68 -14.72 16.56
CA THR A 75 1.81 -15.89 16.54
C THR A 75 2.26 -16.88 17.60
N LYS A 76 1.33 -17.42 18.35
CA LYS A 76 1.54 -18.51 19.31
C LYS A 76 0.70 -19.69 18.88
N TRP A 77 1.35 -20.85 18.77
CA TRP A 77 0.71 -22.10 18.45
C TRP A 77 0.83 -23.07 19.62
N SER A 78 -0.31 -23.65 20.03
CA SER A 78 -0.36 -24.64 21.08
C SER A 78 -0.37 -26.03 20.45
N LEU A 79 0.65 -26.82 20.73
CA LEU A 79 0.76 -28.20 20.30
C LEU A 79 0.21 -29.09 21.41
N THR A 80 -1.00 -29.59 21.20
CA THR A 80 -1.67 -30.53 22.10
C THR A 80 -1.98 -31.82 21.34
N PRO A 81 -2.27 -32.94 22.01
CA PRO A 81 -2.69 -34.15 21.30
C PRO A 81 -3.88 -33.93 20.35
N SER A 82 -4.86 -33.09 20.75
CA SER A 82 -6.02 -32.75 19.93
C SER A 82 -5.70 -31.83 18.75
N SER A 83 -4.65 -31.03 18.81
CA SER A 83 -4.24 -30.11 17.74
C SER A 83 -3.19 -30.70 16.79
N GLN A 84 -2.71 -31.91 17.06
CA GLN A 84 -1.64 -32.51 16.27
C GLN A 84 -2.02 -32.69 14.80
N SER A 85 -3.28 -33.02 14.51
CA SER A 85 -3.79 -33.19 13.14
C SER A 85 -3.83 -31.86 12.35
N VAL A 86 -3.98 -30.73 13.06
CA VAL A 86 -3.98 -29.39 12.45
C VAL A 86 -2.57 -28.96 12.08
N TRP A 87 -1.62 -29.24 12.98
CA TRP A 87 -0.25 -28.74 12.78
C TRP A 87 0.56 -29.63 11.85
N ASP A 88 0.18 -30.91 11.68
CA ASP A 88 0.95 -31.86 10.90
C ASP A 88 2.48 -31.68 11.16
N ALA A 89 3.37 -32.43 10.61
CA ALA A 89 4.82 -32.34 10.90
C ALA A 89 5.49 -31.03 10.41
N ARG A 90 4.74 -30.02 9.97
CA ARG A 90 5.24 -28.81 9.30
C ARG A 90 4.91 -27.51 10.03
N THR A 91 5.45 -27.30 11.19
CA THR A 91 5.49 -25.98 11.82
C THR A 91 6.88 -25.38 11.63
N PRO A 92 7.04 -24.08 11.35
CA PRO A 92 6.00 -23.07 11.15
C PRO A 92 5.33 -23.14 9.77
N ARG A 93 4.05 -22.74 9.73
CA ARG A 93 3.31 -22.53 8.49
C ARG A 93 3.77 -21.26 7.76
N ASP A 94 3.51 -21.18 6.47
CA ASP A 94 3.70 -19.94 5.71
C ASP A 94 2.76 -18.85 6.25
N ILE A 95 3.34 -17.81 6.84
CA ILE A 95 2.57 -16.68 7.36
C ILE A 95 2.62 -15.55 6.33
N LYS A 96 1.45 -15.18 5.81
CA LYS A 96 1.29 -14.05 4.90
C LYS A 96 0.37 -13.02 5.51
N ALA A 97 0.62 -11.76 5.25
CA ALA A 97 -0.22 -10.67 5.72
C ALA A 97 -0.59 -9.75 4.56
N LEU A 98 -1.88 -9.42 4.47
CA LEU A 98 -2.31 -8.31 3.63
C LEU A 98 -2.06 -7.02 4.40
N VAL A 99 -1.08 -6.26 3.95
CA VAL A 99 -0.64 -5.02 4.59
C VAL A 99 -1.21 -3.83 3.83
N LYS A 100 -1.92 -2.93 4.53
CA LYS A 100 -2.11 -1.56 4.05
C LYS A 100 -0.77 -0.86 4.26
N GLY A 101 -0.14 -0.48 3.15
CA GLY A 101 1.20 0.07 3.17
C GLY A 101 1.27 1.45 3.81
N ARG A 102 2.09 2.32 3.25
CA ARG A 102 2.32 3.66 3.76
C ARG A 102 1.05 4.52 3.70
N ILE A 103 0.85 5.37 4.71
CA ILE A 103 -0.07 6.51 4.61
C ILE A 103 0.65 7.63 3.85
N ILE A 104 -0.04 8.23 2.88
CA ILE A 104 0.52 9.23 1.95
C ILE A 104 -0.35 10.47 1.90
N TYR A 105 0.24 11.58 1.48
CA TYR A 105 -0.46 12.84 1.32
C TYR A 105 -1.43 12.81 0.15
N ASP A 106 -2.69 13.17 0.41
CA ASP A 106 -3.70 13.37 -0.61
C ASP A 106 -4.08 14.86 -0.70
N PRO A 107 -3.63 15.56 -1.74
CA PRO A 107 -3.91 16.99 -1.91
C PRO A 107 -5.40 17.31 -2.09
N ARG A 108 -6.24 16.32 -2.37
CA ARG A 108 -7.70 16.50 -2.49
C ARG A 108 -8.38 16.67 -1.12
N LEU A 109 -7.72 16.20 -0.06
CA LEU A 109 -8.18 16.39 1.32
C LEU A 109 -7.69 17.72 1.91
N ASP A 110 -6.70 18.33 1.27
CA ASP A 110 -6.07 19.55 1.76
C ASP A 110 -6.91 20.78 1.47
N THR A 111 -7.42 21.40 2.53
CA THR A 111 -8.22 22.62 2.47
C THR A 111 -7.40 23.89 2.73
N SER A 112 -6.09 23.77 2.90
CA SER A 112 -5.20 24.91 3.13
C SER A 112 -4.89 25.67 1.83
N ALA A 113 -4.36 26.87 1.95
CA ALA A 113 -3.99 27.72 0.80
C ALA A 113 -2.66 27.31 0.13
N GLY A 114 -2.28 26.05 0.20
CA GLY A 114 -1.08 25.47 -0.39
C GLY A 114 -0.86 24.06 0.10
N ALA A 115 0.02 23.30 -0.54
CA ALA A 115 0.30 21.93 -0.14
C ALA A 115 0.82 21.87 1.29
N ASN A 116 0.13 21.13 2.17
CA ASN A 116 0.51 20.91 3.56
C ASN A 116 0.68 19.40 3.87
N PRO A 117 1.71 18.76 3.32
CA PRO A 117 1.91 17.32 3.43
C PRO A 117 2.32 16.85 4.83
N THR A 118 2.60 17.77 5.74
CA THR A 118 2.95 17.46 7.14
C THR A 118 1.72 17.36 8.05
N ASN A 119 0.56 17.83 7.61
CA ASN A 119 -0.67 17.75 8.37
C ASN A 119 -1.25 16.33 8.30
N SER A 120 -1.32 15.67 9.45
CA SER A 120 -1.81 14.28 9.55
C SER A 120 -3.25 14.10 9.08
N SER A 121 -4.07 15.17 9.07
CA SER A 121 -5.45 15.13 8.57
C SER A 121 -5.54 14.91 7.06
N TYR A 122 -4.46 15.18 6.33
CA TYR A 122 -4.37 15.02 4.87
C TYR A 122 -3.59 13.78 4.46
N LEU A 123 -3.22 12.96 5.44
CA LEU A 123 -2.51 11.69 5.23
C LEU A 123 -3.50 10.53 5.34
N ALA A 124 -3.55 9.68 4.33
CA ALA A 124 -4.38 8.48 4.31
C ALA A 124 -3.68 7.33 3.59
N PHE A 125 -4.13 6.10 3.86
CA PHE A 125 -3.79 4.99 2.99
C PHE A 125 -4.44 5.20 1.63
N SER A 126 -3.66 5.07 0.57
CA SER A 126 -4.17 5.15 -0.79
C SER A 126 -3.48 4.12 -1.69
N ASP A 127 -4.28 3.48 -2.53
CA ASP A 127 -3.85 2.63 -3.64
C ASP A 127 -3.85 3.39 -4.98
N ASN A 128 -4.00 4.73 -4.93
CA ASN A 128 -4.04 5.58 -6.11
C ASN A 128 -2.64 5.80 -6.68
N PRO A 129 -2.37 5.38 -7.94
CA PRO A 129 -1.03 5.45 -8.50
C PRO A 129 -0.43 6.85 -8.56
N ALA A 130 -1.24 7.87 -8.89
CA ALA A 130 -0.75 9.25 -9.00
C ALA A 130 -0.27 9.79 -7.65
N LEU A 131 -0.98 9.46 -6.56
CA LEU A 131 -0.58 9.81 -5.21
C LEU A 131 0.67 9.04 -4.78
N CYS A 132 0.78 7.76 -5.15
CA CYS A 132 1.97 6.95 -4.86
C CYS A 132 3.21 7.50 -5.59
N VAL A 133 3.09 7.98 -6.84
CA VAL A 133 4.19 8.62 -7.55
C VAL A 133 4.61 9.92 -6.86
N ALA A 134 3.65 10.76 -6.46
CA ALA A 134 3.93 12.02 -5.77
C ALA A 134 4.63 11.79 -4.41
N ASP A 135 4.18 10.79 -3.64
CA ASP A 135 4.84 10.39 -2.39
C ASP A 135 6.27 9.90 -2.65
N TYR A 136 6.48 9.04 -3.65
CA TYR A 136 7.81 8.55 -3.98
C TYR A 136 8.77 9.65 -4.42
N LEU A 137 8.28 10.64 -5.19
CA LEU A 137 9.11 11.78 -5.60
C LEU A 137 9.54 12.64 -4.41
N THR A 138 8.66 12.84 -3.43
CA THR A 138 8.91 13.75 -2.30
C THR A 138 9.54 13.07 -1.08
N ASN A 139 9.50 11.75 -1.00
CA ASN A 139 10.04 11.00 0.12
C ASN A 139 11.57 11.10 0.19
N THR A 140 12.09 11.48 1.36
CA THR A 140 13.53 11.70 1.61
C THR A 140 14.27 10.44 2.08
N GLU A 141 13.55 9.39 2.51
CA GLU A 141 14.17 8.16 3.05
C GLU A 141 14.43 7.13 1.96
N PHE A 142 13.44 6.88 1.11
CA PHE A 142 13.53 5.84 0.07
C PHE A 142 13.15 6.35 -1.34
N GLY A 143 12.69 7.57 -1.46
CA GLY A 143 12.30 8.21 -2.71
C GLY A 143 13.37 9.17 -3.25
N LEU A 144 12.93 10.07 -4.12
CA LEU A 144 13.83 11.00 -4.80
C LEU A 144 14.15 12.25 -3.96
N GLY A 145 13.40 12.53 -2.88
CA GLY A 145 13.62 13.66 -1.98
C GLY A 145 13.34 15.03 -2.61
N VAL A 146 12.46 15.09 -3.61
CA VAL A 146 12.09 16.34 -4.29
C VAL A 146 11.28 17.22 -3.34
N ALA A 147 11.60 18.50 -3.26
CA ALA A 147 10.81 19.44 -2.46
C ALA A 147 9.36 19.52 -2.97
N HIS A 148 8.38 19.58 -2.06
CA HIS A 148 6.96 19.66 -2.40
C HIS A 148 6.62 20.82 -3.33
N SER A 149 7.35 21.94 -3.23
CA SER A 149 7.20 23.11 -4.10
C SER A 149 7.57 22.84 -5.57
N LYS A 150 8.19 21.70 -5.85
CA LYS A 150 8.59 21.26 -7.20
C LYS A 150 7.64 20.21 -7.78
N ILE A 151 6.53 19.95 -7.13
CA ILE A 151 5.46 19.06 -7.59
C ILE A 151 4.27 19.90 -8.01
N ASP A 152 3.75 19.66 -9.20
CA ASP A 152 2.49 20.22 -9.67
C ASP A 152 1.33 19.45 -9.04
N TYR A 153 0.87 19.91 -7.88
CA TYR A 153 -0.22 19.25 -7.16
C TYR A 153 -1.57 19.40 -7.87
N ALA A 154 -1.78 20.39 -8.73
CA ALA A 154 -2.99 20.48 -9.53
C ALA A 154 -3.06 19.33 -10.55
N ALA A 155 -1.94 19.05 -11.20
CA ALA A 155 -1.82 17.88 -12.08
C ALA A 155 -1.94 16.55 -11.31
N VAL A 156 -1.39 16.46 -10.09
CA VAL A 156 -1.57 15.27 -9.23
C VAL A 156 -3.04 15.05 -8.91
N VAL A 157 -3.78 16.08 -8.54
CA VAL A 157 -5.24 15.99 -8.27
C VAL A 157 -5.98 15.50 -9.51
N THR A 158 -5.68 16.07 -10.68
CA THR A 158 -6.30 15.67 -11.96
C THR A 158 -6.03 14.19 -12.26
N ALA A 159 -4.77 13.75 -12.15
CA ALA A 159 -4.37 12.38 -12.38
C ALA A 159 -4.99 11.42 -11.35
N ALA A 160 -5.03 11.82 -10.07
CA ALA A 160 -5.63 11.02 -9.01
C ALA A 160 -7.14 10.82 -9.21
N ASN A 161 -7.86 11.89 -9.59
CA ASN A 161 -9.28 11.80 -9.92
C ASN A 161 -9.52 10.88 -11.11
N ALA A 162 -8.68 10.95 -12.15
CA ALA A 162 -8.78 10.06 -13.30
C ALA A 162 -8.53 8.57 -12.93
N CYS A 163 -7.64 8.30 -11.98
CA CYS A 163 -7.39 6.94 -11.47
C CYS A 163 -8.59 6.39 -10.69
N ASP A 164 -9.24 7.22 -9.88
CA ASP A 164 -10.36 6.81 -9.02
C ASP A 164 -11.72 6.74 -9.75
N VAL A 165 -11.79 7.09 -11.03
CA VAL A 165 -13.01 6.89 -11.85
C VAL A 165 -13.43 5.43 -11.80
N LEU A 166 -14.69 5.18 -11.44
CA LEU A 166 -15.24 3.84 -11.42
C LEU A 166 -15.56 3.36 -12.83
N VAL A 167 -15.07 2.18 -13.16
CA VAL A 167 -15.34 1.50 -14.43
C VAL A 167 -16.14 0.22 -14.16
N ALA A 168 -17.10 -0.07 -15.04
CA ALA A 168 -17.92 -1.27 -14.95
C ALA A 168 -17.08 -2.52 -15.26
N ILE A 169 -17.32 -3.58 -14.51
CA ILE A 169 -16.76 -4.91 -14.75
C ILE A 169 -17.88 -5.90 -15.08
N PRO A 170 -17.59 -7.02 -15.79
CA PRO A 170 -18.61 -7.96 -16.27
C PRO A 170 -19.53 -8.54 -15.21
N THR A 171 -19.14 -8.52 -13.94
CA THR A 171 -19.90 -9.05 -12.79
C THR A 171 -20.96 -8.10 -12.23
N SER A 172 -21.39 -7.08 -12.98
CA SER A 172 -22.33 -6.04 -12.54
C SER A 172 -21.85 -5.20 -11.34
N SER A 173 -20.55 -5.13 -11.16
CA SER A 173 -19.87 -4.34 -10.14
C SER A 173 -19.04 -3.22 -10.80
N THR A 174 -18.41 -2.41 -9.99
CA THR A 174 -17.47 -1.37 -10.45
C THR A 174 -16.16 -1.49 -9.71
N GLN A 175 -15.08 -1.06 -10.36
CA GLN A 175 -13.77 -0.92 -9.75
C GLN A 175 -13.13 0.41 -10.15
N LYS A 176 -12.13 0.86 -9.39
CA LYS A 176 -11.31 2.01 -9.81
C LYS A 176 -10.61 1.69 -11.12
N ARG A 177 -10.49 2.70 -11.98
CA ARG A 177 -9.83 2.56 -13.29
C ARG A 177 -8.39 2.09 -13.14
N PHE A 178 -7.64 2.69 -12.21
CA PHE A 178 -6.25 2.36 -11.93
C PHE A 178 -6.01 2.25 -10.44
N THR A 179 -5.34 1.19 -10.02
CA THR A 179 -4.87 0.99 -8.65
C THR A 179 -3.41 0.51 -8.66
N CYS A 180 -2.69 0.83 -7.60
CA CYS A 180 -1.31 0.44 -7.42
C CYS A 180 -1.15 -0.34 -6.12
N ASN A 181 -0.77 -1.61 -6.25
CA ASN A 181 -0.48 -2.48 -5.13
C ASN A 181 0.82 -3.23 -5.39
N GLY A 182 1.77 -3.14 -4.49
CA GLY A 182 3.07 -3.79 -4.67
C GLY A 182 4.11 -3.33 -3.66
N VAL A 183 5.32 -3.77 -3.87
CA VAL A 183 6.49 -3.43 -3.07
C VAL A 183 7.54 -2.78 -3.95
N LEU A 184 8.08 -1.67 -3.50
CA LEU A 184 9.24 -1.02 -4.10
C LEU A 184 10.48 -1.39 -3.30
N PHE A 185 11.55 -1.77 -3.98
CA PHE A 185 12.80 -2.12 -3.35
C PHE A 185 13.78 -0.93 -3.39
N ALA A 186 14.39 -0.63 -2.25
CA ALA A 186 15.41 0.41 -2.16
C ALA A 186 16.70 0.07 -2.94
N THR A 187 16.89 -1.21 -3.29
CA THR A 187 17.98 -1.69 -4.14
C THR A 187 17.78 -1.37 -5.62
N ASP A 188 16.55 -1.11 -6.03
CA ASP A 188 16.23 -0.72 -7.41
C ASP A 188 16.55 0.77 -7.63
N SER A 189 16.93 1.14 -8.84
CA SER A 189 17.11 2.55 -9.15
C SER A 189 15.78 3.32 -9.08
N HIS A 190 15.84 4.61 -8.73
CA HIS A 190 14.64 5.47 -8.68
C HIS A 190 13.87 5.45 -10.01
N ARG A 191 14.55 5.39 -11.13
CA ARG A 191 13.93 5.30 -12.46
C ARG A 191 13.07 4.03 -12.59
N VAL A 192 13.59 2.90 -12.14
CA VAL A 192 12.86 1.62 -12.17
C VAL A 192 11.61 1.68 -11.30
N ASN A 193 11.75 2.19 -10.07
CA ASN A 193 10.63 2.30 -9.14
C ASN A 193 9.55 3.28 -9.64
N ILE A 194 9.95 4.44 -10.17
CA ILE A 194 9.02 5.40 -10.78
C ILE A 194 8.30 4.77 -11.98
N ASN A 195 9.00 4.06 -12.84
CA ASN A 195 8.38 3.39 -14.00
C ASN A 195 7.39 2.31 -13.57
N LYS A 196 7.67 1.54 -12.50
CA LYS A 196 6.71 0.57 -11.94
C LYS A 196 5.41 1.26 -11.49
N LEU A 197 5.53 2.40 -10.80
CA LEU A 197 4.38 3.18 -10.35
C LEU A 197 3.61 3.79 -11.54
N LEU A 198 4.31 4.40 -12.51
CA LEU A 198 3.69 4.99 -13.70
C LEU A 198 3.00 3.93 -14.56
N SER A 199 3.57 2.74 -14.70
CA SER A 199 2.97 1.66 -15.49
C SER A 199 1.62 1.22 -14.95
N SER A 200 1.37 1.31 -13.64
CA SER A 200 0.10 0.93 -13.04
C SER A 200 -1.09 1.82 -13.45
N MET A 201 -0.82 3.00 -14.00
CA MET A 201 -1.84 3.92 -14.54
C MET A 201 -1.57 4.30 -16.00
N ASN A 202 -0.67 3.59 -16.69
CA ASN A 202 -0.17 3.96 -18.04
C ASN A 202 0.25 5.43 -18.11
N GLY A 203 0.79 5.95 -17.02
CA GLY A 203 1.04 7.37 -16.82
C GLY A 203 2.41 7.82 -17.33
N LYS A 204 2.58 9.13 -17.32
CA LYS A 204 3.83 9.80 -17.68
C LYS A 204 4.23 10.82 -16.62
N LEU A 205 5.54 10.94 -16.40
CA LEU A 205 6.14 11.97 -15.57
C LEU A 205 6.91 12.94 -16.47
N HIS A 206 6.55 14.21 -16.39
CA HIS A 206 7.24 15.29 -17.11
C HIS A 206 7.99 16.18 -16.13
N TYR A 207 9.17 16.63 -16.52
CA TYR A 207 9.92 17.62 -15.79
C TYR A 207 10.15 18.83 -16.72
N SER A 208 9.56 19.95 -16.38
CA SER A 208 9.66 21.18 -17.15
C SER A 208 9.71 22.39 -16.21
N ASN A 209 10.53 23.36 -16.52
CA ASN A 209 10.67 24.60 -15.74
C ASN A 209 10.93 24.37 -14.23
N GLY A 210 11.61 23.28 -13.89
CA GLY A 210 11.93 22.93 -12.50
C GLY A 210 10.79 22.31 -11.72
N VAL A 211 9.70 21.88 -12.37
CA VAL A 211 8.50 21.28 -11.75
C VAL A 211 8.22 19.92 -12.36
N TYR A 212 7.83 18.97 -11.52
CA TYR A 212 7.38 17.65 -11.92
C TYR A 212 5.87 17.63 -12.09
N THR A 213 5.40 17.21 -13.26
CA THR A 213 3.99 17.07 -13.61
C THR A 213 3.66 15.60 -13.87
N ILE A 214 2.68 15.06 -13.16
CA ILE A 214 2.22 13.67 -13.28
C ILE A 214 0.95 13.66 -14.13
N ARG A 215 0.89 12.77 -15.13
CA ARG A 215 -0.30 12.55 -15.97
C ARG A 215 -0.68 11.08 -15.96
N ALA A 216 -1.97 10.79 -15.76
CA ALA A 216 -2.51 9.44 -15.95
C ALA A 216 -2.71 9.18 -17.45
N GLY A 217 -2.64 7.90 -17.85
CA GLY A 217 -2.82 7.47 -19.24
C GLY A 217 -4.29 7.44 -19.65
N ILE A 218 -4.93 8.60 -19.69
CA ILE A 218 -6.29 8.78 -20.17
C ILE A 218 -6.29 9.62 -21.44
N PHE A 219 -7.39 9.52 -22.21
CA PHE A 219 -7.57 10.40 -23.35
C PHE A 219 -7.83 11.83 -22.83
N GLU A 220 -7.04 12.75 -23.31
CA GLU A 220 -7.25 14.20 -23.15
C GLU A 220 -7.52 14.81 -24.52
N ALA A 221 -8.54 15.66 -24.61
CA ALA A 221 -8.79 16.42 -25.84
C ALA A 221 -7.61 17.34 -26.14
N ALA A 222 -7.32 17.58 -27.41
CA ALA A 222 -6.30 18.52 -27.81
C ALA A 222 -6.65 19.91 -27.25
N SER A 223 -5.68 20.54 -26.58
CA SER A 223 -5.81 21.90 -26.04
C SER A 223 -5.62 22.97 -27.08
N GLU A 224 -4.87 22.65 -28.14
CA GLU A 224 -4.54 23.57 -29.24
C GLU A 224 -4.58 22.82 -30.58
N THR A 225 -4.93 23.53 -31.63
CA THR A 225 -4.83 23.05 -33.01
C THR A 225 -3.76 23.87 -33.70
N LEU A 226 -2.72 23.18 -34.19
CA LEU A 226 -1.66 23.81 -34.96
C LEU A 226 -2.05 23.82 -36.44
N ASN A 227 -1.92 24.95 -37.09
CA ASN A 227 -2.15 25.18 -38.51
C ASN A 227 -0.79 25.32 -39.23
N GLU A 228 -0.82 25.39 -40.57
CA GLU A 228 0.39 25.59 -41.37
C GLU A 228 1.13 26.89 -41.01
N ASP A 229 0.38 27.90 -40.60
CA ASP A 229 0.93 29.23 -40.22
C ASP A 229 1.71 29.18 -38.89
N ASP A 230 1.53 28.15 -38.07
CA ASP A 230 2.23 27.93 -36.81
C ASP A 230 3.56 27.20 -37.01
N LEU A 231 3.86 26.78 -38.23
CA LEU A 231 5.04 25.97 -38.53
C LEU A 231 6.23 26.86 -38.90
N ALA A 232 7.34 26.74 -38.18
CA ALA A 232 8.58 27.42 -38.50
C ALA A 232 9.39 26.75 -39.66
N GLY A 233 8.87 25.66 -40.22
CA GLY A 233 9.49 24.90 -41.32
C GLY A 233 8.74 23.65 -41.70
N ALA A 234 9.25 22.91 -42.68
CA ALA A 234 8.59 21.71 -43.18
C ALA A 234 8.47 20.60 -42.12
N ILE A 235 7.33 19.94 -42.05
CA ILE A 235 7.10 18.78 -41.18
C ILE A 235 7.86 17.57 -41.73
N SER A 236 8.71 16.97 -40.91
CA SER A 236 9.32 15.67 -41.19
C SER A 236 8.67 14.59 -40.34
N ILE A 237 8.00 13.64 -40.99
CA ILE A 237 7.39 12.49 -40.33
C ILE A 237 8.30 11.28 -40.56
N LYS A 238 8.87 10.76 -39.46
CA LYS A 238 9.57 9.46 -39.50
C LYS A 238 8.63 8.41 -38.90
N THR A 239 8.13 7.53 -39.72
CA THR A 239 7.44 6.31 -39.29
C THR A 239 8.48 5.21 -39.11
N SER A 240 8.71 4.77 -37.86
CA SER A 240 9.39 3.50 -37.61
C SER A 240 8.33 2.39 -37.74
N VAL A 241 8.46 1.59 -38.78
CA VAL A 241 7.74 0.29 -38.84
C VAL A 241 8.69 -0.68 -38.16
N GLU A 242 8.33 -1.19 -36.97
CA GLU A 242 8.92 -2.40 -36.40
C GLU A 242 8.19 -3.64 -36.95
#